data_cb458351d86d854823ab262c4163613b
#
_entry.id   cb458351d86d854823ab262c4163613b
#
_cell.length_a   1.000
_cell.length_b   1.000
_cell.length_c   1.000
_cell.angle_alpha   90.00
_cell.angle_beta   90.00
_cell.angle_gamma   90.00
#
_symmetry.space_group_name_H-M   'P 1'
#
loop_
_entity.id
_entity.type
_entity.pdbx_description
1 polymer ?
#
loop_
_entity_poly.entity_id
_entity_poly.type
_entity_poly.pdbx_seq_one_letter_code
_entity_poly.pdbx_strand_id
1 'polypeptide(L)'
;MRDVSNETASVSVVGPDAAAALSRLALGLRVGASALSTAGEGGWYGVGAATLDDDGRVERLFVSRTEDVWPDAWTVYGPVDAVRSLWMALIAEGARPAGLGVWGTLRVEAGRPVFGTDMDENTLPPEAGIVDRAVDQTKGCYTGQEVIVRIRDRGHVNRHLRVLELGDVPAPAKGAELLAADGSGKVVGQLTSVVQSPRAKGVLAMGYVRRGVTEALLGDRTVRVPADD
;
A
#
# COMPACT_ATOMS: atom_id res chain seq x y z
N MET A 1 10.68 -18.49 18.95
CA MET A 1 9.71 -17.86 18.03
C MET A 1 8.75 -18.95 17.60
N ARG A 2 7.42 -18.72 17.65
CA ARG A 2 6.38 -19.66 17.23
C ARG A 2 5.74 -19.13 15.95
N ASP A 3 5.59 -19.97 14.93
CA ASP A 3 4.82 -19.65 13.74
C ASP A 3 3.34 -19.87 14.05
N VAL A 4 2.53 -18.82 13.88
CA VAL A 4 1.09 -18.81 14.10
C VAL A 4 0.29 -18.58 12.81
N SER A 5 0.93 -18.68 11.65
CA SER A 5 0.31 -18.37 10.35
C SER A 5 -0.96 -19.17 10.08
N ASN A 6 -1.04 -20.41 10.56
CA ASN A 6 -2.22 -21.26 10.39
C ASN A 6 -3.33 -21.00 11.42
N GLU A 7 -3.04 -20.22 12.46
CA GLU A 7 -3.97 -19.92 13.56
C GLU A 7 -4.57 -18.51 13.42
N THR A 8 -4.01 -17.70 12.55
CA THR A 8 -4.39 -16.31 12.36
C THR A 8 -4.83 -16.01 10.92
N ALA A 9 -5.67 -15.01 10.79
CA ALA A 9 -6.11 -14.47 9.51
C ALA A 9 -6.16 -12.95 9.58
N SER A 10 -6.34 -12.31 8.42
CA SER A 10 -6.62 -10.88 8.33
C SER A 10 -7.72 -10.58 7.34
N VAL A 11 -8.43 -9.49 7.57
CA VAL A 11 -9.39 -8.91 6.64
C VAL A 11 -9.17 -7.41 6.57
N SER A 12 -9.13 -6.86 5.36
CA SER A 12 -9.07 -5.42 5.15
C SER A 12 -10.45 -4.87 4.78
N VAL A 13 -10.84 -3.78 5.41
CA VAL A 13 -12.09 -3.06 5.16
C VAL A 13 -11.73 -1.71 4.58
N VAL A 14 -12.23 -1.43 3.38
CA VAL A 14 -11.83 -0.25 2.60
C VAL A 14 -13.06 0.58 2.26
N GLY A 15 -12.94 1.87 2.38
CA GLY A 15 -13.98 2.83 2.00
C GLY A 15 -14.28 3.84 3.09
N PRO A 16 -15.03 4.91 2.75
CA PRO A 16 -15.30 6.01 3.68
C PRO A 16 -16.04 5.57 4.94
N ASP A 17 -16.84 4.50 4.86
CA ASP A 17 -17.61 3.97 5.98
C ASP A 17 -16.91 2.85 6.76
N ALA A 18 -15.66 2.49 6.39
CA ALA A 18 -14.95 1.35 6.97
C ALA A 18 -14.81 1.46 8.50
N ALA A 19 -14.37 2.63 9.01
CA ALA A 19 -14.23 2.87 10.45
C ALA A 19 -15.57 2.77 11.17
N ALA A 20 -16.65 3.33 10.59
CA ALA A 20 -17.98 3.29 11.16
C ALA A 20 -18.56 1.87 11.18
N ALA A 21 -18.36 1.10 10.12
CA ALA A 21 -18.78 -0.30 10.04
C ALA A 21 -18.07 -1.16 11.11
N LEU A 22 -16.75 -1.03 11.22
CA LEU A 22 -15.97 -1.73 12.24
C LEU A 22 -16.41 -1.37 13.65
N SER A 23 -16.73 -0.08 13.91
CA SER A 23 -17.21 0.38 15.22
C SER A 23 -18.59 -0.19 15.58
N ARG A 24 -19.51 -0.29 14.60
CA ARG A 24 -20.84 -0.89 14.83
C ARG A 24 -20.77 -2.37 15.13
N LEU A 25 -19.89 -3.04 14.42
CA LEU A 25 -19.67 -4.49 14.56
C LEU A 25 -18.84 -4.85 15.76
N ALA A 26 -18.62 -3.90 16.69
CA ALA A 26 -17.79 -4.04 17.89
C ALA A 26 -17.93 -5.42 18.57
N LEU A 27 -17.41 -6.44 17.94
CA LEU A 27 -17.30 -7.82 18.44
C LEU A 27 -16.34 -7.86 19.65
N GLY A 28 -16.78 -7.24 20.77
CA GLY A 28 -15.91 -7.04 21.93
C GLY A 28 -14.83 -5.95 21.75
N LEU A 29 -14.85 -5.21 20.66
CA LEU A 29 -13.93 -4.12 20.38
C LEU A 29 -14.32 -2.89 21.22
N ARG A 30 -13.56 -2.58 22.26
CA ARG A 30 -13.74 -1.36 23.08
C ARG A 30 -13.19 -0.10 22.39
N VAL A 31 -13.28 -0.02 21.06
CA VAL A 31 -12.81 1.15 20.31
C VAL A 31 -14.04 1.87 19.77
N GLY A 32 -14.28 3.05 20.28
CA GLY A 32 -15.31 3.93 19.73
C GLY A 32 -14.96 4.40 18.33
N ALA A 33 -15.96 4.75 17.52
CA ALA A 33 -15.77 5.28 16.17
C ALA A 33 -14.79 6.47 16.12
N SER A 34 -14.75 7.29 17.17
CA SER A 34 -13.83 8.42 17.31
C SER A 34 -12.38 7.97 17.42
N ALA A 35 -12.08 6.87 18.12
CA ALA A 35 -10.72 6.37 18.24
C ALA A 35 -10.21 5.78 16.94
N LEU A 36 -11.06 5.12 16.14
CA LEU A 36 -10.71 4.64 14.82
C LEU A 36 -10.52 5.81 13.83
N SER A 37 -11.38 6.83 13.89
CA SER A 37 -11.30 7.98 12.98
C SER A 37 -10.13 8.93 13.25
N THR A 38 -9.61 8.96 14.50
CA THR A 38 -8.48 9.80 14.91
C THR A 38 -7.14 9.06 14.88
N ALA A 39 -7.15 7.78 14.53
CA ALA A 39 -5.94 7.00 14.39
C ALA A 39 -5.03 7.62 13.33
N GLY A 40 -3.86 8.10 13.74
CA GLY A 40 -2.81 8.52 12.83
C GLY A 40 -2.33 7.35 11.96
N GLU A 41 -1.64 7.69 10.90
CA GLU A 41 -1.01 6.73 9.99
C GLU A 41 -0.11 5.76 10.76
N GLY A 42 -0.25 4.46 10.50
CA GLY A 42 0.56 3.41 11.14
C GLY A 42 0.25 3.12 12.61
N GLY A 43 -0.78 3.75 13.17
CA GLY A 43 -1.20 3.48 14.54
C GLY A 43 -1.77 2.06 14.69
N TRP A 44 -1.12 1.25 15.52
CA TRP A 44 -1.65 -0.05 15.94
C TRP A 44 -2.58 0.14 17.12
N TYR A 45 -3.82 -0.26 16.97
CA TYR A 45 -4.78 -0.31 18.06
C TYR A 45 -5.00 -1.75 18.45
N GLY A 46 -4.49 -2.11 19.61
CA GLY A 46 -4.91 -3.35 20.25
C GLY A 46 -6.38 -3.22 20.62
N VAL A 47 -7.23 -3.95 19.95
CA VAL A 47 -8.65 -3.90 20.17
C VAL A 47 -9.09 -5.23 20.73
N GLY A 48 -9.43 -5.21 21.97
CA GLY A 48 -9.93 -6.34 22.72
C GLY A 48 -9.20 -6.47 24.05
N ALA A 49 -9.95 -6.69 25.12
CA ALA A 49 -9.38 -7.27 26.31
C ALA A 49 -8.80 -8.62 25.90
N ALA A 50 -7.55 -8.92 26.32
CA ALA A 50 -7.07 -10.28 26.25
C ALA A 50 -7.98 -11.10 27.18
N THR A 51 -8.92 -11.77 26.61
CA THR A 51 -9.46 -12.95 27.23
C THR A 51 -8.58 -14.09 26.75
N LEU A 52 -7.86 -14.67 27.68
CA LEU A 52 -7.36 -16.02 27.50
C LEU A 52 -8.60 -16.90 27.65
N ASP A 53 -8.88 -17.77 26.66
CA ASP A 53 -9.78 -18.87 26.91
C ASP A 53 -9.17 -19.81 27.95
N ASP A 54 -9.96 -20.75 28.46
CA ASP A 54 -9.52 -21.74 29.47
C ASP A 54 -8.32 -22.58 29.00
N ASP A 55 -8.01 -22.58 27.69
CA ASP A 55 -6.87 -23.25 27.04
C ASP A 55 -5.65 -22.32 26.85
N GLY A 56 -5.70 -21.08 27.31
CA GLY A 56 -4.61 -20.10 27.20
C GLY A 56 -4.41 -19.54 25.79
N ARG A 57 -5.41 -19.61 24.91
CA ARG A 57 -5.40 -19.01 23.57
C ARG A 57 -5.79 -17.55 23.66
N VAL A 58 -5.03 -16.71 23.02
CA VAL A 58 -5.28 -15.27 22.98
C VAL A 58 -6.34 -14.97 21.92
N GLU A 59 -7.56 -14.73 22.33
CA GLU A 59 -8.61 -14.18 21.49
C GLU A 59 -8.46 -12.65 21.37
N ARG A 60 -7.51 -12.20 20.55
CA ARG A 60 -7.35 -10.76 20.31
C ARG A 60 -7.52 -10.48 18.82
N LEU A 61 -8.41 -9.55 18.52
CA LEU A 61 -8.40 -8.86 17.25
C LEU A 61 -7.53 -7.60 17.40
N PHE A 62 -6.66 -7.37 16.42
CA PHE A 62 -5.88 -6.14 16.29
C PHE A 62 -6.39 -5.41 15.08
N VAL A 63 -6.63 -4.12 15.22
CA VAL A 63 -7.03 -3.25 14.11
C VAL A 63 -5.92 -2.27 13.84
N SER A 64 -5.51 -2.17 12.60
CA SER A 64 -4.54 -1.19 12.14
C SER A 64 -5.16 -0.37 11.01
N ARG A 65 -4.99 0.94 11.06
CA ARG A 65 -5.23 1.76 9.89
C ARG A 65 -4.12 1.50 8.89
N THR A 66 -4.47 1.25 7.64
CA THR A 66 -3.49 1.02 6.58
C THR A 66 -3.65 2.07 5.48
N GLU A 67 -2.53 2.52 4.98
CA GLU A 67 -2.48 3.42 3.83
C GLU A 67 -2.14 2.69 2.53
N ASP A 68 -2.20 1.37 2.55
CA ASP A 68 -1.82 0.55 1.40
C ASP A 68 -2.77 0.72 0.23
N VAL A 69 -3.92 1.32 0.45
CA VAL A 69 -4.92 1.60 -0.57
C VAL A 69 -5.63 2.93 -0.32
N TRP A 70 -6.18 3.50 -1.38
CA TRP A 70 -7.04 4.66 -1.34
C TRP A 70 -8.50 4.29 -1.70
N PRO A 71 -9.49 4.79 -0.96
CA PRO A 71 -9.47 5.59 0.27
C PRO A 71 -8.98 4.82 1.48
N ASP A 72 -9.05 5.46 2.67
CA ASP A 72 -8.64 4.85 3.95
C ASP A 72 -9.10 3.40 4.10
N ALA A 73 -8.21 2.57 4.59
CA ALA A 73 -8.47 1.19 4.85
C ALA A 73 -8.05 0.81 6.28
N TRP A 74 -8.70 -0.21 6.78
CA TRP A 74 -8.44 -0.79 8.08
C TRP A 74 -8.19 -2.27 7.90
N THR A 75 -7.15 -2.81 8.50
CA THR A 75 -6.87 -4.23 8.50
C THR A 75 -7.05 -4.78 9.90
N VAL A 76 -7.86 -5.82 10.02
CA VAL A 76 -8.11 -6.55 11.25
C VAL A 76 -7.38 -7.87 11.20
N TYR A 77 -6.58 -8.15 12.22
CA TYR A 77 -5.82 -9.38 12.38
C TYR A 77 -6.30 -10.11 13.62
N GLY A 78 -6.31 -11.42 13.60
CA GLY A 78 -6.65 -12.22 14.77
C GLY A 78 -6.86 -13.69 14.47
N PRO A 79 -7.42 -14.45 15.43
CA PRO A 79 -7.76 -15.86 15.24
C PRO A 79 -8.67 -16.06 14.02
N VAL A 80 -8.44 -17.13 13.27
CA VAL A 80 -9.17 -17.43 12.02
C VAL A 80 -10.67 -17.35 12.20
N ASP A 81 -11.22 -17.93 13.27
CA ASP A 81 -12.66 -17.97 13.49
C ASP A 81 -13.25 -16.60 13.84
N ALA A 82 -12.50 -15.79 14.60
CA ALA A 82 -12.91 -14.42 14.92
C ALA A 82 -12.93 -13.54 13.66
N VAL A 83 -11.90 -13.63 12.81
CA VAL A 83 -11.84 -12.91 11.53
C VAL A 83 -12.92 -13.39 10.57
N ARG A 84 -13.22 -14.70 10.54
CA ARG A 84 -14.33 -15.24 9.74
C ARG A 84 -15.69 -14.70 10.21
N SER A 85 -15.93 -14.65 11.51
CA SER A 85 -17.15 -14.08 12.08
C SER A 85 -17.30 -12.60 11.73
N LEU A 86 -16.20 -11.82 11.82
CA LEU A 86 -16.16 -10.44 11.39
C LEU A 86 -16.49 -10.29 9.90
N TRP A 87 -15.89 -11.13 9.04
CA TRP A 87 -16.17 -11.13 7.60
C TRP A 87 -17.66 -11.30 7.31
N MET A 88 -18.29 -12.28 7.94
CA MET A 88 -19.74 -12.54 7.76
C MET A 88 -20.59 -11.38 8.27
N ALA A 89 -20.22 -10.77 9.39
CA ALA A 89 -20.91 -9.63 9.94
C ALA A 89 -20.76 -8.38 9.04
N LEU A 90 -19.58 -8.13 8.47
CA LEU A 90 -19.36 -7.05 7.50
C LEU A 90 -20.23 -7.20 6.26
N ILE A 91 -20.35 -8.42 5.73
CA ILE A 91 -21.25 -8.70 4.60
C ILE A 91 -22.71 -8.41 4.96
N ALA A 92 -23.15 -8.82 6.14
CA ALA A 92 -24.51 -8.55 6.63
C ALA A 92 -24.78 -7.05 6.80
N GLU A 93 -23.76 -6.25 7.13
CA GLU A 93 -23.82 -4.78 7.19
C GLU A 93 -23.73 -4.10 5.80
N GLY A 94 -23.64 -4.88 4.72
CA GLY A 94 -23.63 -4.37 3.35
C GLY A 94 -22.25 -4.16 2.73
N ALA A 95 -21.17 -4.58 3.41
CA ALA A 95 -19.85 -4.58 2.80
C ALA A 95 -19.80 -5.55 1.61
N ARG A 96 -19.14 -5.14 0.55
CA ARG A 96 -19.01 -5.98 -0.67
C ARG A 96 -17.65 -6.67 -0.69
N PRO A 97 -17.59 -7.99 -0.80
CA PRO A 97 -16.35 -8.71 -1.03
C PRO A 97 -15.66 -8.20 -2.28
N ALA A 98 -14.36 -7.93 -2.18
CA ALA A 98 -13.54 -7.45 -3.27
C ALA A 98 -12.36 -8.41 -3.52
N GLY A 99 -12.04 -8.64 -4.78
CA GLY A 99 -10.90 -9.47 -5.16
C GLY A 99 -9.58 -8.69 -5.20
N LEU A 100 -8.47 -9.41 -5.31
CA LEU A 100 -7.11 -8.83 -5.39
C LEU A 100 -6.93 -7.83 -6.53
N GLY A 101 -7.70 -7.95 -7.62
CA GLY A 101 -7.66 -6.98 -8.72
C GLY A 101 -8.13 -5.58 -8.27
N VAL A 102 -9.18 -5.52 -7.46
CA VAL A 102 -9.66 -4.24 -6.88
C VAL A 102 -8.61 -3.67 -5.93
N TRP A 103 -8.05 -4.51 -5.05
CA TRP A 103 -6.95 -4.10 -4.17
C TRP A 103 -5.75 -3.56 -4.96
N GLY A 104 -5.37 -4.26 -6.04
CA GLY A 104 -4.31 -3.84 -6.95
C GLY A 104 -4.58 -2.47 -7.57
N THR A 105 -5.81 -2.19 -7.98
CA THR A 105 -6.20 -0.89 -8.51
C THR A 105 -6.09 0.21 -7.44
N LEU A 106 -6.68 -0.02 -6.28
CA LEU A 106 -6.69 0.96 -5.19
C LEU A 106 -5.28 1.33 -4.71
N ARG A 107 -4.36 0.35 -4.61
CA ARG A 107 -2.97 0.65 -4.21
C ARG A 107 -2.21 1.47 -5.25
N VAL A 108 -2.42 1.20 -6.54
CA VAL A 108 -1.81 1.99 -7.61
C VAL A 108 -2.37 3.41 -7.61
N GLU A 109 -3.68 3.58 -7.43
CA GLU A 109 -4.32 4.88 -7.24
C GLU A 109 -3.77 5.67 -6.04
N ALA A 110 -3.35 4.95 -4.99
CA ALA A 110 -2.73 5.51 -3.79
C ALA A 110 -1.19 5.70 -3.92
N GLY A 111 -0.59 5.27 -5.02
CA GLY A 111 0.86 5.32 -5.22
C GLY A 111 1.63 4.37 -4.29
N ARG A 112 1.03 3.24 -3.91
CA ARG A 112 1.60 2.31 -2.92
C ARG A 112 2.28 1.11 -3.59
N PRO A 113 3.62 1.02 -3.53
CA PRO A 113 4.36 -0.12 -4.06
C PRO A 113 4.17 -1.38 -3.22
N VAL A 114 4.28 -2.52 -3.87
CA VAL A 114 4.23 -3.84 -3.23
C VAL A 114 5.54 -4.57 -3.48
N PHE A 115 6.11 -5.16 -2.42
CA PHE A 115 7.28 -6.01 -2.51
C PHE A 115 7.01 -7.22 -3.40
N GLY A 116 7.98 -7.58 -4.24
CA GLY A 116 7.88 -8.62 -5.26
C GLY A 116 7.13 -8.20 -6.53
N THR A 117 6.54 -6.99 -6.55
CA THR A 117 5.87 -6.45 -7.75
C THR A 117 6.50 -5.16 -8.23
N ASP A 118 6.61 -4.17 -7.37
CA ASP A 118 7.15 -2.84 -7.69
C ASP A 118 8.54 -2.61 -7.08
N MET A 119 8.92 -3.38 -6.09
CA MET A 119 10.23 -3.33 -5.44
C MET A 119 10.67 -4.72 -5.01
N ASP A 120 11.96 -4.90 -4.86
CA ASP A 120 12.63 -6.13 -4.43
C ASP A 120 13.79 -5.81 -3.49
N GLU A 121 14.60 -6.83 -3.17
CA GLU A 121 15.79 -6.71 -2.30
C GLU A 121 16.89 -5.80 -2.86
N ASN A 122 16.86 -5.47 -4.15
CA ASN A 122 17.82 -4.58 -4.80
C ASN A 122 17.32 -3.14 -4.90
N THR A 123 16.10 -2.90 -4.46
CA THR A 123 15.46 -1.58 -4.51
C THR A 123 15.79 -0.79 -3.26
N LEU A 124 16.35 0.41 -3.43
CA LEU A 124 16.56 1.31 -2.30
C LEU A 124 15.24 1.94 -1.85
N PRO A 125 14.94 1.99 -0.54
CA PRO A 125 13.72 2.62 -0.03
C PRO A 125 13.45 4.04 -0.56
N PRO A 126 14.47 4.92 -0.73
CA PRO A 126 14.27 6.22 -1.36
C PRO A 126 13.85 6.16 -2.84
N GLU A 127 14.27 5.12 -3.60
CA GLU A 127 13.81 4.92 -4.97
C GLU A 127 12.33 4.58 -5.03
N ALA A 128 11.87 3.76 -4.10
CA ALA A 128 10.48 3.33 -4.00
C ALA A 128 9.54 4.36 -3.34
N GLY A 129 10.07 5.46 -2.80
CA GLY A 129 9.27 6.51 -2.13
C GLY A 129 8.64 6.05 -0.81
N ILE A 130 9.26 5.10 -0.11
CA ILE A 130 8.69 4.53 1.13
C ILE A 130 9.41 4.98 2.41
N VAL A 131 10.39 5.91 2.31
CA VAL A 131 11.23 6.31 3.46
C VAL A 131 10.40 6.82 4.61
N ASP A 132 9.47 7.74 4.36
CA ASP A 132 8.67 8.39 5.42
C ASP A 132 7.75 7.41 6.16
N ARG A 133 7.41 6.29 5.52
CA ARG A 133 6.57 5.24 6.09
C ARG A 133 7.36 4.10 6.75
N ALA A 134 8.53 3.81 6.23
CA ALA A 134 9.29 2.61 6.59
C ALA A 134 10.50 2.89 7.48
N VAL A 135 10.93 4.14 7.58
CA VAL A 135 12.15 4.53 8.28
C VAL A 135 11.85 5.54 9.37
N ASP A 136 12.04 5.14 10.63
CA ASP A 136 12.07 6.08 11.75
C ASP A 136 13.44 6.75 11.80
N GLN A 137 13.47 8.05 11.59
CA GLN A 137 14.71 8.83 11.56
C GLN A 137 15.22 9.23 12.95
N THR A 138 14.42 9.00 13.98
CA THR A 138 14.72 9.38 15.38
C THR A 138 15.16 8.22 16.24
N LYS A 139 14.92 6.98 15.81
CA LYS A 139 15.34 5.77 16.54
C LYS A 139 16.85 5.53 16.43
N GLY A 140 17.37 4.69 17.32
CA GLY A 140 18.77 4.25 17.30
C GLY A 140 19.17 3.49 16.02
N CYS A 141 20.43 3.08 15.95
CA CYS A 141 21.02 2.44 14.76
C CYS A 141 20.25 1.19 14.29
N TYR A 142 20.22 0.99 12.98
CA TYR A 142 19.62 -0.17 12.32
C TYR A 142 20.44 -0.58 11.10
N THR A 143 20.29 -1.83 10.66
CA THR A 143 20.99 -2.36 9.49
C THR A 143 20.59 -1.59 8.23
N GLY A 144 21.57 -1.10 7.47
CA GLY A 144 21.35 -0.32 6.24
C GLY A 144 21.20 1.18 6.44
N GLN A 145 21.23 1.68 7.67
CA GLN A 145 21.10 3.10 7.99
C GLN A 145 22.08 3.99 7.24
N GLU A 146 23.33 3.58 7.09
CA GLU A 146 24.37 4.38 6.46
C GLU A 146 23.98 4.82 5.04
N VAL A 147 23.46 3.88 4.23
CA VAL A 147 23.03 4.16 2.86
C VAL A 147 21.86 5.16 2.85
N ILE A 148 20.87 4.95 3.70
CA ILE A 148 19.69 5.82 3.79
C ILE A 148 20.09 7.26 4.20
N VAL A 149 20.89 7.38 5.27
CA VAL A 149 21.36 8.68 5.76
C VAL A 149 22.24 9.40 4.72
N ARG A 150 23.12 8.66 4.05
CA ARG A 150 23.98 9.22 2.99
C ARG A 150 23.16 9.80 1.84
N ILE A 151 22.13 9.07 1.39
CA ILE A 151 21.24 9.54 0.33
C ILE A 151 20.49 10.80 0.79
N ARG A 152 19.92 10.75 2.00
CA ARG A 152 19.19 11.89 2.58
C ARG A 152 20.04 13.15 2.70
N ASP A 153 21.26 13.03 3.24
CA ASP A 153 22.05 14.19 3.66
C ASP A 153 22.98 14.73 2.57
N ARG A 154 23.45 13.89 1.66
CA ARG A 154 24.51 14.23 0.70
C ARG A 154 24.33 13.65 -0.70
N GLY A 155 23.22 12.97 -0.94
CA GLY A 155 23.04 12.24 -2.18
C GLY A 155 21.66 12.39 -2.80
N HIS A 156 21.43 11.56 -3.77
CA HIS A 156 20.14 11.37 -4.42
C HIS A 156 20.11 9.97 -5.03
N VAL A 157 18.91 9.49 -5.34
CA VAL A 157 18.75 8.27 -6.13
C VAL A 157 18.71 8.62 -7.62
N ASN A 158 19.04 7.65 -8.47
CA ASN A 158 19.09 7.85 -9.92
C ASN A 158 17.73 7.67 -10.59
N ARG A 159 16.77 7.09 -9.89
CA ARG A 159 15.42 6.81 -10.38
C ARG A 159 14.44 6.89 -9.22
N HIS A 160 13.18 7.18 -9.54
CA HIS A 160 12.08 7.21 -8.59
C HIS A 160 10.90 6.40 -9.12
N LEU A 161 10.20 5.71 -8.23
CA LEU A 161 8.92 5.12 -8.55
C LEU A 161 7.88 6.24 -8.67
N ARG A 162 7.17 6.26 -9.79
CA ARG A 162 6.15 7.28 -10.10
C ARG A 162 4.84 6.64 -10.47
N VAL A 163 3.75 7.31 -10.15
CA VAL A 163 2.42 7.01 -10.71
C VAL A 163 2.27 7.81 -11.98
N LEU A 164 1.97 7.11 -13.07
CA LEU A 164 1.85 7.67 -14.41
C LEU A 164 0.40 7.53 -14.89
N GLU A 165 -0.20 8.64 -15.30
CA GLU A 165 -1.52 8.65 -15.92
C GLU A 165 -1.38 8.45 -17.42
N LEU A 166 -1.83 7.29 -17.91
CA LEU A 166 -1.72 6.94 -19.33
C LEU A 166 -2.98 7.32 -20.11
N GLY A 167 -4.09 7.66 -19.41
CA GLY A 167 -5.36 8.01 -20.03
C GLY A 167 -6.14 6.81 -20.54
N ASP A 168 -7.07 7.06 -21.45
CA ASP A 168 -7.92 6.02 -22.07
C ASP A 168 -7.15 5.32 -23.21
N VAL A 169 -6.43 4.28 -22.85
CA VAL A 169 -5.60 3.49 -23.77
C VAL A 169 -5.72 2.02 -23.42
N PRO A 170 -5.39 1.12 -24.36
CA PRO A 170 -5.13 -0.28 -24.02
C PRO A 170 -4.04 -0.36 -22.95
N ALA A 171 -4.27 -1.14 -21.90
CA ALA A 171 -3.31 -1.28 -20.82
C ALA A 171 -1.99 -1.88 -21.36
N PRO A 172 -0.87 -1.19 -21.19
CA PRO A 172 0.43 -1.72 -21.60
C PRO A 172 0.81 -2.93 -20.73
N ALA A 173 1.75 -3.72 -21.22
CA ALA A 173 2.28 -4.83 -20.42
C ALA A 173 3.08 -4.32 -19.22
N LYS A 174 3.04 -5.08 -18.11
CA LYS A 174 4.03 -4.93 -17.05
C LYS A 174 5.43 -5.13 -17.64
N GLY A 175 6.38 -4.30 -17.25
CA GLY A 175 7.74 -4.31 -17.79
C GLY A 175 7.91 -3.49 -19.07
N ALA A 176 6.87 -2.83 -19.58
CA ALA A 176 7.00 -1.94 -20.73
C ALA A 176 8.00 -0.82 -20.46
N GLU A 177 8.89 -0.58 -21.42
CA GLU A 177 9.94 0.43 -21.31
C GLU A 177 9.40 1.83 -21.63
N LEU A 178 9.93 2.80 -20.93
CA LEU A 178 9.75 4.22 -21.19
C LEU A 178 11.02 4.75 -21.86
N LEU A 179 10.89 5.30 -23.06
CA LEU A 179 12.00 5.84 -23.81
C LEU A 179 12.10 7.36 -23.63
N ALA A 180 13.29 7.90 -23.82
CA ALA A 180 13.52 9.34 -23.78
C ALA A 180 12.72 10.07 -24.88
N ALA A 181 12.09 11.19 -24.53
CA ALA A 181 11.30 11.98 -25.46
C ALA A 181 12.15 12.76 -26.50
N ASP A 182 13.47 12.75 -26.36
CA ASP A 182 14.43 13.43 -27.25
C ASP A 182 14.72 12.69 -28.55
N GLY A 183 14.05 11.54 -28.76
CA GLY A 183 14.25 10.71 -29.95
C GLY A 183 15.52 9.84 -29.93
N SER A 184 16.29 9.84 -28.85
CA SER A 184 17.51 9.04 -28.72
C SER A 184 17.29 7.53 -28.64
N GLY A 185 16.06 7.10 -28.38
CA GLY A 185 15.71 5.69 -28.12
C GLY A 185 16.25 5.15 -26.80
N LYS A 186 16.78 6.00 -25.93
CA LYS A 186 17.33 5.58 -24.63
C LYS A 186 16.22 5.21 -23.66
N VAL A 187 16.35 4.07 -22.98
CA VAL A 187 15.44 3.68 -21.91
C VAL A 187 15.66 4.58 -20.68
N VAL A 188 14.61 5.27 -20.27
CA VAL A 188 14.59 6.17 -19.12
C VAL A 188 13.70 5.68 -18.00
N GLY A 189 12.94 4.60 -18.21
CA GLY A 189 12.09 4.02 -17.18
C GLY A 189 11.49 2.69 -17.60
N GLN A 190 10.78 2.06 -16.64
CA GLN A 190 10.08 0.80 -16.87
C GLN A 190 8.84 0.71 -15.96
N LEU A 191 7.73 0.22 -16.48
CA LEU A 191 6.48 0.02 -15.75
C LEU A 191 6.56 -1.23 -14.87
N THR A 192 6.07 -1.14 -13.63
CA THR A 192 6.03 -2.25 -12.68
C THR A 192 4.62 -2.73 -12.39
N SER A 193 3.65 -1.83 -12.37
CA SER A 193 2.23 -2.13 -12.19
C SER A 193 1.40 -1.32 -13.16
N VAL A 194 0.35 -1.95 -13.69
CA VAL A 194 -0.59 -1.30 -14.64
C VAL A 194 -2.01 -1.71 -14.26
N VAL A 195 -2.91 -0.75 -14.15
CA VAL A 195 -4.31 -0.97 -13.77
C VAL A 195 -5.26 -0.09 -14.56
N GLN A 196 -6.48 -0.58 -14.76
CA GLN A 196 -7.59 0.26 -15.19
C GLN A 196 -8.19 0.94 -13.96
N SER A 197 -8.11 2.26 -13.90
CA SER A 197 -8.61 3.05 -12.77
C SER A 197 -9.94 3.72 -13.11
N PRO A 198 -11.02 3.36 -12.39
CA PRO A 198 -12.29 4.08 -12.50
C PRO A 198 -12.17 5.54 -12.04
N ARG A 199 -11.32 5.81 -11.05
CA ARG A 199 -11.08 7.14 -10.50
C ARG A 199 -10.38 8.05 -11.51
N ALA A 200 -9.33 7.58 -12.15
CA ALA A 200 -8.60 8.32 -13.19
C ALA A 200 -9.32 8.27 -14.56
N LYS A 201 -10.40 7.49 -14.67
CA LYS A 201 -11.14 7.25 -15.93
C LYS A 201 -10.21 6.77 -17.07
N GLY A 202 -9.24 5.95 -16.73
CA GLY A 202 -8.24 5.47 -17.67
C GLY A 202 -7.19 4.57 -17.02
N VAL A 203 -6.14 4.29 -17.75
CA VAL A 203 -5.03 3.46 -17.29
C VAL A 203 -4.11 4.29 -16.39
N LEU A 204 -3.85 3.75 -15.21
CA LEU A 204 -2.75 4.17 -14.34
C LEU A 204 -1.65 3.13 -14.37
N ALA A 205 -0.41 3.57 -14.26
CA ALA A 205 0.72 2.70 -14.11
C ALA A 205 1.65 3.21 -12.99
N MET A 206 2.35 2.29 -12.35
CA MET A 206 3.52 2.61 -11.55
C MET A 206 4.76 2.16 -12.31
N GLY A 207 5.84 2.93 -12.22
CA GLY A 207 7.09 2.58 -12.87
C GLY A 207 8.26 3.41 -12.34
N TYR A 208 9.44 2.84 -12.44
CA TYR A 208 10.67 3.59 -12.15
C TYR A 208 11.01 4.46 -13.34
N VAL A 209 11.26 5.73 -13.07
CA VAL A 209 11.69 6.71 -14.07
C VAL A 209 12.97 7.37 -13.57
N ARG A 210 13.91 7.61 -14.47
CA ARG A 210 15.15 8.30 -14.19
C ARG A 210 14.86 9.71 -13.65
N ARG A 211 15.66 10.13 -12.70
CA ARG A 211 15.62 11.47 -12.12
C ARG A 211 15.74 12.54 -13.20
N GLY A 212 14.94 13.59 -13.07
CA GLY A 212 14.93 14.73 -13.99
C GLY A 212 14.19 14.51 -15.30
N VAL A 213 13.60 13.33 -15.53
CA VAL A 213 12.75 13.07 -16.69
C VAL A 213 11.35 13.58 -16.39
N THR A 214 10.86 14.52 -17.19
CA THR A 214 9.50 15.09 -17.09
C THR A 214 8.55 14.56 -18.15
N GLU A 215 9.09 13.98 -19.22
CA GLU A 215 8.33 13.36 -20.29
C GLU A 215 9.06 12.13 -20.82
N ALA A 216 8.32 11.09 -21.17
CA ALA A 216 8.84 9.86 -21.74
C ALA A 216 7.91 9.34 -22.84
N LEU A 217 8.41 8.48 -23.71
CA LEU A 217 7.63 7.79 -24.72
C LEU A 217 7.30 6.36 -24.25
N LEU A 218 6.04 6.00 -24.35
CA LEU A 218 5.55 4.64 -24.20
C LEU A 218 4.96 4.20 -25.55
N GLY A 219 5.75 3.44 -26.32
CA GLY A 219 5.47 3.28 -27.75
C GLY A 219 5.51 4.63 -28.48
N ASP A 220 4.46 4.97 -29.20
CA ASP A 220 4.35 6.23 -29.95
C ASP A 220 3.72 7.38 -29.14
N ARG A 221 3.49 7.18 -27.82
CA ARG A 221 2.78 8.15 -26.99
C ARG A 221 3.71 8.83 -26.01
N THR A 222 3.56 10.14 -25.89
CA THR A 222 4.19 10.89 -24.82
C THR A 222 3.41 10.70 -23.51
N VAL A 223 4.12 10.33 -22.47
CA VAL A 223 3.65 10.20 -21.09
C VAL A 223 4.31 11.27 -20.25
N ARG A 224 3.50 12.04 -19.53
CA ARG A 224 4.01 13.02 -18.58
C ARG A 224 4.47 12.31 -17.32
N VAL A 225 5.64 12.67 -16.84
CA VAL A 225 6.22 12.16 -15.59
C VAL A 225 6.08 13.25 -14.53
N PRO A 226 5.47 12.97 -13.37
CA PRO A 226 5.45 13.91 -12.26
C PRO A 226 6.86 14.34 -11.86
N ALA A 227 7.02 15.60 -11.48
CA ALA A 227 8.30 16.14 -11.03
C ALA A 227 8.89 15.38 -9.84
N ASP A 228 10.18 15.45 -9.67
CA ASP A 228 10.84 15.00 -8.44
C ASP A 228 10.49 16.01 -7.32
N ASP A 229 10.01 15.49 -6.17
CA ASP A 229 9.74 16.29 -4.96
C ASP A 229 11.05 16.67 -4.26
#